data_c294022693485d3a4bd266e909bf4307
#
_entry.id   c294022693485d3a4bd266e909bf4307
#
_cell.length_a   1.000
_cell.length_b   1.000
_cell.length_c   1.000
_cell.angle_alpha   90.00
_cell.angle_beta   90.00
_cell.angle_gamma   90.00
#
_symmetry.space_group_name_H-M   'P 1'
#
loop_
_entity.id
_entity.type
_entity.pdbx_description
1 polymer ?
#
loop_
_entity_poly.entity_id
_entity_poly.type
_entity_poly.pdbx_seq_one_letter_code
_entity_poly.pdbx_strand_id
1 'polypeptide(L)'
;MKDLGPSKKILGMQITRDKHRGILQLSQAEYINRVLQRFNMGDTKPVSTPLASHFHLSKDQSPQTKEERDLMAKVPYASAIGSLMYAMVCTRPDIGHAVGVVSRFMSNPGKAHWEAVKWILRYLQGTTGKFLYFGKGELKVQGYVDADFGGEVDHRRSTTGYIFTVGNTAVSWMSQLQKIVTLSTTEAEYVAVTEASKEMIWLQGLLTELGFKQEKNVLHSDSQSAIQLAKNSAFHSRTKHIGLRYHFIRSLLEDEVLILEKIQGSKNPADMLTKTVAIDKLKLCSTSVGLQEYQDRKDLLHRSRCEDRLKSVFKWEIVKKMGTNHFLVKNKGCLT
;
A
#
# COMPACT_ATOMS: atom_id res chain seq x y z
N MET A 1 -16.45 -21.74 -26.71
CA MET A 1 -15.42 -20.78 -26.23
C MET A 1 -14.07 -21.31 -26.63
N LYS A 2 -13.18 -20.47 -27.25
CA LYS A 2 -11.82 -20.87 -27.63
C LYS A 2 -10.91 -20.73 -26.41
N ASP A 3 -10.21 -21.79 -26.03
CA ASP A 3 -9.17 -21.71 -25.02
C ASP A 3 -7.98 -20.92 -25.61
N LEU A 4 -7.65 -19.77 -24.99
CA LEU A 4 -6.55 -18.92 -25.40
C LEU A 4 -5.23 -19.28 -24.68
N GLY A 5 -5.24 -20.36 -23.91
CA GLY A 5 -4.11 -20.79 -23.09
C GLY A 5 -3.85 -19.89 -21.85
N PRO A 6 -2.71 -20.08 -21.16
CA PRO A 6 -2.41 -19.34 -19.95
C PRO A 6 -2.19 -17.86 -20.22
N SER A 7 -2.89 -17.00 -19.48
CA SER A 7 -2.73 -15.55 -19.60
C SER A 7 -1.30 -15.11 -19.29
N LYS A 8 -0.68 -14.36 -20.18
CA LYS A 8 0.65 -13.75 -20.00
C LYS A 8 0.58 -12.32 -19.49
N LYS A 9 -0.55 -11.65 -19.65
CA LYS A 9 -0.82 -10.30 -19.15
C LYS A 9 -2.23 -10.21 -18.58
N ILE A 10 -2.39 -9.44 -17.52
CA ILE A 10 -3.69 -9.09 -16.95
C ILE A 10 -3.65 -7.63 -16.51
N LEU A 11 -4.60 -6.80 -16.98
CA LEU A 11 -4.68 -5.39 -16.59
C LEU A 11 -3.32 -4.67 -16.72
N GLY A 12 -2.58 -4.89 -17.81
CA GLY A 12 -1.28 -4.26 -18.05
C GLY A 12 -0.11 -4.82 -17.21
N MET A 13 -0.35 -5.73 -16.29
CA MET A 13 0.70 -6.46 -15.56
C MET A 13 1.16 -7.66 -16.37
N GLN A 14 2.46 -7.86 -16.43
CA GLN A 14 3.08 -9.05 -17.00
C GLN A 14 3.07 -10.18 -15.97
N ILE A 15 2.64 -11.36 -16.38
CA ILE A 15 2.59 -12.56 -15.58
C ILE A 15 3.62 -13.56 -16.08
N THR A 16 4.60 -13.88 -15.26
CA THR A 16 5.57 -14.94 -15.50
C THR A 16 5.31 -16.09 -14.56
N ARG A 17 5.18 -17.31 -15.09
CA ARG A 17 4.92 -18.53 -14.31
C ARG A 17 5.99 -19.57 -14.58
N ASP A 18 6.53 -20.12 -13.53
CA ASP A 18 7.33 -21.35 -13.59
C ASP A 18 6.55 -22.45 -12.84
N LYS A 19 5.91 -23.33 -13.62
CA LYS A 19 5.10 -24.41 -13.08
C LYS A 19 5.91 -25.46 -12.32
N HIS A 20 7.10 -25.77 -12.77
CA HIS A 20 7.96 -26.78 -12.13
C HIS A 20 8.44 -26.28 -10.76
N ARG A 21 8.73 -24.99 -10.66
CA ARG A 21 9.18 -24.36 -9.41
C ARG A 21 8.04 -23.83 -8.54
N GLY A 22 6.81 -23.74 -9.03
CA GLY A 22 5.67 -23.16 -8.34
C GLY A 22 5.82 -21.66 -8.11
N ILE A 23 6.38 -20.95 -9.09
CA ILE A 23 6.65 -19.51 -9.01
C ILE A 23 5.67 -18.75 -9.89
N LEU A 24 5.14 -17.65 -9.33
CA LEU A 24 4.39 -16.63 -10.06
C LEU A 24 5.03 -15.27 -9.80
N GLN A 25 5.29 -14.52 -10.87
CA GLN A 25 5.79 -13.15 -10.81
C GLN A 25 4.81 -12.20 -11.47
N LEU A 26 4.54 -11.07 -10.81
CA LEU A 26 3.73 -9.98 -11.36
C LEU A 26 4.60 -8.74 -11.51
N SER A 27 4.77 -8.27 -12.74
CA SER A 27 5.60 -7.10 -13.06
C SER A 27 4.82 -6.06 -13.85
N GLN A 28 5.11 -4.79 -13.60
CA GLN A 28 4.62 -3.65 -14.38
C GLN A 28 5.75 -2.92 -15.13
N ALA A 29 6.91 -3.55 -15.36
CA ALA A 29 8.06 -2.91 -15.96
C ALA A 29 7.72 -2.18 -17.28
N GLU A 30 6.97 -2.81 -18.19
CA GLU A 30 6.54 -2.19 -19.45
C GLU A 30 5.61 -0.98 -19.23
N TYR A 31 4.72 -1.06 -18.24
CA TYR A 31 3.83 0.05 -17.89
C TYR A 31 4.61 1.22 -17.33
N ILE A 32 5.50 0.96 -16.38
CA ILE A 32 6.35 1.98 -15.73
C ILE A 32 7.22 2.68 -16.80
N ASN A 33 7.85 1.93 -17.71
CA ASN A 33 8.64 2.51 -18.78
C ASN A 33 7.82 3.45 -19.68
N ARG A 34 6.58 3.07 -20.04
CA ARG A 34 5.68 3.96 -20.80
C ARG A 34 5.32 5.23 -20.04
N VAL A 35 5.10 5.12 -18.72
CA VAL A 35 4.84 6.28 -17.85
C VAL A 35 6.06 7.20 -17.83
N LEU A 36 7.26 6.66 -17.64
CA LEU A 36 8.50 7.43 -17.63
C LEU A 36 8.75 8.16 -18.95
N GLN A 37 8.54 7.48 -20.08
CA GLN A 37 8.62 8.09 -21.42
C GLN A 37 7.59 9.21 -21.59
N ARG A 38 6.34 8.98 -21.20
CA ARG A 38 5.25 9.98 -21.29
C ARG A 38 5.56 11.29 -20.56
N PHE A 39 6.28 11.22 -19.44
CA PHE A 39 6.64 12.39 -18.63
C PHE A 39 8.10 12.84 -18.84
N ASN A 40 8.79 12.34 -19.86
CA ASN A 40 10.19 12.65 -20.18
C ASN A 40 11.14 12.38 -19.00
N MET A 41 10.90 11.29 -18.27
CA MET A 41 11.68 10.90 -17.08
C MET A 41 12.55 9.65 -17.29
N GLY A 42 12.61 9.10 -18.51
CA GLY A 42 13.36 7.87 -18.84
C GLY A 42 14.86 7.99 -18.60
N ASP A 43 15.45 9.13 -18.93
CA ASP A 43 16.91 9.38 -18.86
C ASP A 43 17.32 10.14 -17.59
N THR A 44 16.42 10.30 -16.63
CA THR A 44 16.70 11.04 -15.40
C THR A 44 17.55 10.22 -14.43
N LYS A 45 18.41 10.89 -13.66
CA LYS A 45 19.20 10.25 -12.60
C LYS A 45 18.27 9.61 -11.57
N PRO A 46 18.38 8.30 -11.31
CA PRO A 46 17.53 7.62 -10.34
C PRO A 46 17.78 8.11 -8.91
N VAL A 47 16.80 7.90 -8.05
CA VAL A 47 16.89 8.13 -6.60
C VAL A 47 16.53 6.85 -5.84
N SER A 48 16.98 6.74 -4.60
CA SER A 48 16.93 5.50 -3.81
C SER A 48 15.66 5.35 -2.96
N THR A 49 14.90 6.43 -2.76
CA THR A 49 13.66 6.41 -1.95
C THR A 49 12.52 7.08 -2.72
N PRO A 50 11.25 6.62 -2.55
CA PRO A 50 10.11 7.14 -3.31
C PRO A 50 9.73 8.57 -2.90
N LEU A 51 10.07 8.99 -1.67
CA LEU A 51 9.91 10.35 -1.20
C LEU A 51 11.10 10.70 -0.29
N ALA A 52 11.67 11.87 -0.47
CA ALA A 52 12.77 12.32 0.39
C ALA A 52 12.22 12.98 1.66
N SER A 53 12.99 12.91 2.74
CA SER A 53 12.60 13.46 4.05
C SER A 53 12.43 14.97 4.07
N HIS A 54 13.05 15.70 3.12
CA HIS A 54 12.92 17.15 3.02
C HIS A 54 11.60 17.62 2.38
N PHE A 55 10.80 16.72 1.80
CA PHE A 55 9.49 17.08 1.26
C PHE A 55 8.45 17.22 2.38
N HIS A 56 8.33 18.40 2.95
CA HIS A 56 7.26 18.78 3.87
C HIS A 56 6.18 19.50 3.07
N LEU A 57 5.31 18.71 2.42
CA LEU A 57 4.30 19.24 1.51
C LEU A 57 3.07 19.76 2.29
N SER A 58 2.62 20.97 1.91
CA SER A 58 1.44 21.62 2.49
C SER A 58 0.66 22.42 1.43
N LYS A 59 -0.56 22.79 1.74
CA LYS A 59 -1.39 23.68 0.89
C LYS A 59 -0.79 25.07 0.71
N ASP A 60 0.07 25.55 1.63
CA ASP A 60 0.73 26.83 1.54
C ASP A 60 1.68 26.92 0.33
N GLN A 61 2.11 25.77 -0.19
CA GLN A 61 2.95 25.67 -1.39
C GLN A 61 2.13 25.64 -2.70
N SER A 62 0.81 25.79 -2.61
CA SER A 62 -0.06 25.92 -3.78
C SER A 62 0.09 27.29 -4.43
N PRO A 63 -0.18 27.42 -5.75
CA PRO A 63 -0.01 28.69 -6.48
C PRO A 63 -0.83 29.81 -5.88
N GLN A 64 -0.18 30.93 -5.53
CA GLN A 64 -0.81 32.12 -4.96
C GLN A 64 -1.08 33.17 -6.04
N THR A 65 -0.17 33.32 -7.01
CA THR A 65 -0.29 34.33 -8.08
C THR A 65 -0.95 33.75 -9.32
N LYS A 66 -1.39 34.62 -10.22
CA LYS A 66 -1.96 34.20 -11.52
C LYS A 66 -0.90 33.55 -12.39
N GLU A 67 0.31 34.10 -12.40
CA GLU A 67 1.44 33.57 -13.17
C GLU A 67 1.81 32.14 -12.74
N GLU A 68 1.84 31.88 -11.43
CA GLU A 68 2.08 30.54 -10.91
C GLU A 68 0.98 29.56 -11.31
N ARG A 69 -0.29 30.01 -11.26
CA ARG A 69 -1.43 29.19 -11.71
C ARG A 69 -1.33 28.85 -13.20
N ASP A 70 -1.01 29.84 -14.03
CA ASP A 70 -0.87 29.66 -15.47
C ASP A 70 0.30 28.72 -15.83
N LEU A 71 1.39 28.76 -15.06
CA LEU A 71 2.50 27.82 -15.19
C LEU A 71 2.08 26.40 -14.79
N MET A 72 1.41 26.26 -13.65
CA MET A 72 0.99 24.94 -13.16
C MET A 72 -0.15 24.32 -13.97
N ALA A 73 -0.97 25.13 -14.64
CA ALA A 73 -2.00 24.65 -15.55
C ALA A 73 -1.43 23.85 -16.75
N LYS A 74 -0.17 24.12 -17.15
CA LYS A 74 0.54 23.38 -18.20
C LYS A 74 1.14 22.06 -17.72
N VAL A 75 1.20 21.84 -16.40
CA VAL A 75 1.78 20.63 -15.79
C VAL A 75 0.73 19.54 -15.74
N PRO A 76 0.98 18.35 -16.32
CA PRO A 76 0.01 17.25 -16.33
C PRO A 76 -0.03 16.51 -14.97
N TYR A 77 -0.24 17.26 -13.86
CA TYR A 77 -0.15 16.74 -12.49
C TYR A 77 -1.13 15.59 -12.24
N ALA A 78 -2.42 15.78 -12.54
CA ALA A 78 -3.44 14.77 -12.32
C ALA A 78 -3.19 13.49 -13.13
N SER A 79 -2.68 13.64 -14.38
CA SER A 79 -2.32 12.50 -15.22
C SER A 79 -1.13 11.71 -14.67
N ALA A 80 -0.14 12.40 -14.10
CA ALA A 80 1.00 11.75 -13.44
C ALA A 80 0.55 11.00 -12.18
N ILE A 81 -0.26 11.65 -11.32
CA ILE A 81 -0.81 11.01 -10.12
C ILE A 81 -1.64 9.78 -10.49
N GLY A 82 -2.53 9.84 -11.47
CA GLY A 82 -3.32 8.69 -11.92
C GLY A 82 -2.44 7.52 -12.39
N SER A 83 -1.34 7.82 -13.10
CA SER A 83 -0.36 6.81 -13.53
C SER A 83 0.38 6.18 -12.35
N LEU A 84 0.78 6.99 -11.37
CA LEU A 84 1.45 6.52 -10.16
C LEU A 84 0.51 5.71 -9.26
N MET A 85 -0.76 6.12 -9.12
CA MET A 85 -1.79 5.37 -8.39
C MET A 85 -1.99 3.98 -8.98
N TYR A 86 -2.02 3.86 -10.30
CA TYR A 86 -2.15 2.57 -10.95
C TYR A 86 -0.93 1.67 -10.70
N ALA A 87 0.29 2.21 -10.80
CA ALA A 87 1.50 1.47 -10.45
C ALA A 87 1.46 1.00 -8.99
N MET A 88 1.12 1.92 -8.07
CA MET A 88 1.01 1.67 -6.64
C MET A 88 0.03 0.52 -6.31
N VAL A 89 -1.18 0.58 -6.85
CA VAL A 89 -2.24 -0.39 -6.51
C VAL A 89 -1.95 -1.78 -7.09
N CYS A 90 -1.29 -1.88 -8.24
CA CYS A 90 -1.12 -3.16 -8.91
C CYS A 90 0.05 -4.00 -8.37
N THR A 91 1.25 -3.40 -8.22
CA THR A 91 2.46 -4.17 -7.88
C THR A 91 3.48 -3.43 -7.03
N ARG A 92 3.25 -2.15 -6.69
CA ARG A 92 4.26 -1.29 -6.05
C ARG A 92 3.79 -0.75 -4.70
N PRO A 93 3.69 -1.59 -3.66
CA PRO A 93 3.39 -1.13 -2.30
C PRO A 93 4.42 -0.12 -1.78
N ASP A 94 5.66 -0.20 -2.21
CA ASP A 94 6.77 0.64 -1.80
C ASP A 94 6.61 2.13 -2.11
N ILE A 95 5.78 2.50 -3.09
CA ILE A 95 5.46 3.90 -3.37
C ILE A 95 4.16 4.38 -2.72
N GLY A 96 3.50 3.53 -1.93
CA GLY A 96 2.16 3.80 -1.38
C GLY A 96 2.06 5.10 -0.60
N HIS A 97 2.96 5.31 0.36
CA HIS A 97 2.99 6.55 1.14
C HIS A 97 3.27 7.78 0.26
N ALA A 98 4.29 7.72 -0.58
CA ALA A 98 4.66 8.85 -1.44
C ALA A 98 3.52 9.30 -2.36
N VAL A 99 2.84 8.35 -3.01
CA VAL A 99 1.69 8.64 -3.87
C VAL A 99 0.52 9.16 -3.06
N GLY A 100 0.27 8.60 -1.87
CA GLY A 100 -0.74 9.07 -0.92
C GLY A 100 -0.53 10.53 -0.55
N VAL A 101 0.72 10.96 -0.29
CA VAL A 101 1.07 12.35 0.06
C VAL A 101 0.81 13.28 -1.12
N VAL A 102 1.39 13.02 -2.31
CA VAL A 102 1.26 13.94 -3.45
C VAL A 102 -0.17 14.00 -4.01
N SER A 103 -0.97 12.95 -3.83
CA SER A 103 -2.37 12.93 -4.29
C SER A 103 -3.28 13.92 -3.55
N ARG A 104 -2.89 14.35 -2.36
CA ARG A 104 -3.66 15.33 -1.55
C ARG A 104 -3.77 16.70 -2.22
N PHE A 105 -2.85 17.02 -3.13
CA PHE A 105 -2.73 18.34 -3.77
C PHE A 105 -3.26 18.39 -5.21
N MET A 106 -4.01 17.37 -5.66
CA MET A 106 -4.51 17.29 -7.04
C MET A 106 -5.41 18.46 -7.46
N SER A 107 -6.13 19.08 -6.51
CA SER A 107 -7.03 20.20 -6.80
C SER A 107 -6.31 21.53 -7.09
N ASN A 108 -5.14 21.76 -6.46
CA ASN A 108 -4.36 22.98 -6.64
C ASN A 108 -2.87 22.72 -6.40
N PRO A 109 -2.19 21.96 -7.30
CA PRO A 109 -0.79 21.60 -7.12
C PRO A 109 0.13 22.79 -7.37
N GLY A 110 1.16 22.96 -6.51
CA GLY A 110 2.23 23.91 -6.71
C GLY A 110 3.52 23.27 -7.22
N LYS A 111 4.54 24.09 -7.44
CA LYS A 111 5.85 23.66 -7.94
C LYS A 111 6.49 22.59 -7.03
N ALA A 112 6.44 22.76 -5.71
CA ALA A 112 7.00 21.80 -4.76
C ALA A 112 6.30 20.44 -4.85
N HIS A 113 4.97 20.42 -5.04
CA HIS A 113 4.20 19.19 -5.24
C HIS A 113 4.63 18.47 -6.52
N TRP A 114 4.87 19.22 -7.61
CA TRP A 114 5.38 18.65 -8.86
C TRP A 114 6.79 18.08 -8.74
N GLU A 115 7.67 18.76 -8.00
CA GLU A 115 9.02 18.24 -7.72
C GLU A 115 8.96 16.89 -6.97
N ALA A 116 8.05 16.76 -6.00
CA ALA A 116 7.83 15.48 -5.31
C ALA A 116 7.31 14.38 -6.25
N VAL A 117 6.41 14.70 -7.19
CA VAL A 117 5.97 13.75 -8.24
C VAL A 117 7.14 13.32 -9.12
N LYS A 118 7.97 14.27 -9.58
CA LYS A 118 9.17 13.94 -10.36
C LYS A 118 10.16 13.07 -9.56
N TRP A 119 10.24 13.27 -8.24
CA TRP A 119 11.06 12.43 -7.37
C TRP A 119 10.57 10.98 -7.37
N ILE A 120 9.25 10.75 -7.26
CA ILE A 120 8.66 9.41 -7.33
C ILE A 120 8.95 8.76 -8.70
N LEU A 121 8.83 9.52 -9.79
CA LEU A 121 9.15 9.02 -11.15
C LEU A 121 10.64 8.63 -11.27
N ARG A 122 11.56 9.40 -10.70
CA ARG A 122 12.98 9.05 -10.64
C ARG A 122 13.25 7.79 -9.80
N TYR A 123 12.50 7.58 -8.73
CA TYR A 123 12.57 6.33 -7.98
C TYR A 123 12.08 5.15 -8.81
N LEU A 124 10.97 5.31 -9.52
CA LEU A 124 10.46 4.28 -10.42
C LEU A 124 11.45 3.97 -11.56
N GLN A 125 12.14 4.98 -12.09
CA GLN A 125 13.17 4.80 -13.12
C GLN A 125 14.29 3.88 -12.62
N GLY A 126 14.76 4.07 -11.39
CA GLY A 126 15.79 3.22 -10.78
C GLY A 126 15.29 1.85 -10.32
N THR A 127 13.97 1.60 -10.34
CA THR A 127 13.34 0.38 -9.79
C THR A 127 12.30 -0.23 -10.72
N THR A 128 12.43 -0.03 -12.03
CA THR A 128 11.50 -0.59 -13.03
C THR A 128 11.49 -2.10 -13.04
N GLY A 129 12.60 -2.74 -12.67
CA GLY A 129 12.76 -4.19 -12.61
C GLY A 129 12.09 -4.86 -11.40
N LYS A 130 11.46 -4.11 -10.48
CA LYS A 130 10.80 -4.71 -9.31
C LYS A 130 9.50 -5.43 -9.70
N PHE A 131 9.25 -6.56 -9.05
CA PHE A 131 8.08 -7.42 -9.24
C PHE A 131 7.66 -8.07 -7.92
N LEU A 132 6.37 -8.43 -7.82
CA LEU A 132 5.85 -9.26 -6.74
C LEU A 132 6.15 -10.73 -7.05
N TYR A 133 6.81 -11.40 -6.12
CA TYR A 133 7.26 -12.78 -6.24
C TYR A 133 6.43 -13.70 -5.33
N PHE A 134 5.63 -14.55 -5.92
CA PHE A 134 4.86 -15.59 -5.24
C PHE A 134 5.56 -16.93 -5.43
N GLY A 135 6.09 -17.44 -4.34
CA GLY A 135 6.72 -18.75 -4.28
C GLY A 135 5.85 -19.78 -3.53
N LYS A 136 6.49 -20.86 -3.12
CA LYS A 136 5.87 -21.95 -2.36
C LYS A 136 5.86 -21.67 -0.85
N GLY A 137 5.11 -20.68 -0.40
CA GLY A 137 4.85 -20.44 1.01
C GLY A 137 3.54 -21.07 1.49
N GLU A 138 3.35 -21.14 2.80
CA GLU A 138 2.06 -21.49 3.38
C GLU A 138 1.03 -20.42 2.98
N LEU A 139 -0.19 -20.88 2.63
CA LEU A 139 -1.30 -19.99 2.27
C LEU A 139 -1.96 -19.37 3.52
N LYS A 140 -1.15 -18.83 4.42
CA LYS A 140 -1.62 -18.11 5.60
C LYS A 140 -1.63 -16.61 5.33
N VAL A 141 -2.71 -15.97 5.76
CA VAL A 141 -2.78 -14.49 5.79
C VAL A 141 -2.00 -13.99 6.99
N GLN A 142 -1.07 -13.09 6.75
CA GLN A 142 -0.38 -12.33 7.78
C GLN A 142 -0.59 -10.84 7.50
N GLY A 143 -1.05 -10.11 8.49
CA GLY A 143 -1.24 -8.67 8.42
C GLY A 143 -0.19 -7.93 9.21
N TYR A 144 0.20 -6.76 8.71
CA TYR A 144 1.09 -5.81 9.39
C TYR A 144 0.44 -4.44 9.34
N VAL A 145 0.46 -3.71 10.44
CA VAL A 145 -0.16 -2.40 10.57
C VAL A 145 0.76 -1.42 11.27
N ASP A 146 0.70 -0.17 10.85
CA ASP A 146 1.42 0.97 11.42
C ASP A 146 0.58 2.23 11.27
N ALA A 147 0.81 3.24 12.12
CA ALA A 147 0.32 4.58 11.95
C ALA A 147 1.41 5.61 12.24
N ASP A 148 1.48 6.66 11.45
CA ASP A 148 2.15 7.87 11.89
C ASP A 148 1.26 8.65 12.87
N PHE A 149 1.81 9.60 13.58
CA PHE A 149 1.03 10.47 14.47
C PHE A 149 1.10 11.92 13.99
N GLY A 150 -0.02 12.41 13.43
CA GLY A 150 -0.17 13.81 13.04
C GLY A 150 0.82 14.27 11.95
N GLY A 151 1.31 13.36 11.10
CA GLY A 151 2.33 13.66 10.10
C GLY A 151 1.83 14.50 8.93
N GLU A 152 0.52 14.63 8.73
CA GLU A 152 -0.02 15.53 7.73
C GLU A 152 0.01 16.98 8.28
N VAL A 153 0.64 17.88 7.49
CA VAL A 153 0.99 19.22 7.94
C VAL A 153 -0.25 20.12 8.09
N ASP A 154 -1.19 20.06 7.13
CA ASP A 154 -2.31 20.99 7.04
C ASP A 154 -3.36 20.81 8.14
N HIS A 155 -3.67 19.57 8.51
CA HIS A 155 -4.77 19.27 9.46
C HIS A 155 -4.35 18.36 10.60
N ARG A 156 -3.06 18.00 10.69
CA ARG A 156 -2.51 17.14 11.73
C ARG A 156 -3.17 15.75 11.81
N ARG A 157 -3.61 15.23 10.68
CA ARG A 157 -4.14 13.88 10.59
C ARG A 157 -3.02 12.85 10.52
N SER A 158 -3.27 11.71 11.09
CA SER A 158 -2.40 10.54 11.02
C SER A 158 -2.61 9.76 9.73
N THR A 159 -1.60 9.03 9.29
CA THR A 159 -1.68 8.12 8.13
C THR A 159 -1.75 6.69 8.67
N THR A 160 -2.75 5.93 8.23
CA THR A 160 -2.83 4.48 8.43
C THR A 160 -2.10 3.77 7.31
N GLY A 161 -1.23 2.83 7.66
CA GLY A 161 -0.61 1.88 6.74
C GLY A 161 -0.90 0.44 7.17
N TYR A 162 -1.34 -0.39 6.23
CA TYR A 162 -1.36 -1.83 6.45
C TYR A 162 -0.93 -2.60 5.21
N ILE A 163 -0.43 -3.79 5.41
CA ILE A 163 -0.06 -4.71 4.34
C ILE A 163 -0.38 -6.15 4.76
N PHE A 164 -1.04 -6.88 3.88
CA PHE A 164 -1.34 -8.30 4.05
C PHE A 164 -0.56 -9.12 3.07
N THR A 165 0.00 -10.22 3.56
CA THR A 165 0.75 -11.19 2.75
C THR A 165 0.07 -12.54 2.76
N VAL A 166 0.18 -13.27 1.64
CA VAL A 166 -0.13 -14.69 1.51
C VAL A 166 1.10 -15.36 0.91
N GLY A 167 1.62 -16.38 1.56
CA GLY A 167 2.87 -17.01 1.12
C GLY A 167 4.06 -16.03 1.15
N ASN A 168 4.11 -15.13 2.13
CA ASN A 168 5.10 -14.06 2.30
C ASN A 168 5.12 -13.01 1.18
N THR A 169 4.07 -12.91 0.36
CA THR A 169 3.99 -11.90 -0.70
C THR A 169 2.74 -11.04 -0.54
N ALA A 170 2.91 -9.73 -0.72
CA ALA A 170 1.83 -8.76 -0.58
C ALA A 170 0.67 -9.05 -1.53
N VAL A 171 -0.53 -9.13 -0.97
CA VAL A 171 -1.79 -9.32 -1.70
C VAL A 171 -2.75 -8.15 -1.50
N SER A 172 -2.68 -7.47 -0.36
CA SER A 172 -3.43 -6.26 -0.07
C SER A 172 -2.59 -5.28 0.73
N TRP A 173 -2.68 -3.99 0.41
CA TRP A 173 -1.99 -2.92 1.14
C TRP A 173 -2.71 -1.60 0.98
N MET A 174 -2.54 -0.72 1.96
CA MET A 174 -3.11 0.62 1.96
C MET A 174 -2.19 1.61 2.66
N SER A 175 -2.12 2.81 2.11
CA SER A 175 -1.60 4.01 2.77
C SER A 175 -2.67 5.08 2.66
N GLN A 176 -3.29 5.48 3.77
CA GLN A 176 -4.43 6.41 3.74
C GLN A 176 -4.42 7.34 4.95
N LEU A 177 -4.71 8.62 4.69
CA LEU A 177 -4.94 9.59 5.74
C LEU A 177 -6.19 9.24 6.55
N GLN A 178 -6.08 9.25 7.87
CA GLN A 178 -7.20 8.98 8.77
C GLN A 178 -8.28 10.05 8.63
N LYS A 179 -9.54 9.65 8.77
CA LYS A 179 -10.69 10.57 8.65
C LYS A 179 -10.84 11.49 9.88
N ILE A 180 -10.25 11.11 11.00
CA ILE A 180 -10.29 11.84 12.27
C ILE A 180 -8.89 12.33 12.64
N VAL A 181 -8.82 13.37 13.46
CA VAL A 181 -7.59 13.78 14.13
C VAL A 181 -7.49 12.99 15.42
N THR A 182 -6.44 12.20 15.58
CA THR A 182 -6.19 11.39 16.77
C THR A 182 -5.46 12.21 17.82
N LEU A 183 -5.76 11.96 19.09
CA LEU A 183 -5.24 12.73 20.22
C LEU A 183 -3.98 12.12 20.85
N SER A 184 -3.60 10.92 20.43
CA SER A 184 -2.39 10.24 20.88
C SER A 184 -1.88 9.25 19.83
N THR A 185 -0.61 8.85 19.95
CA THR A 185 -0.01 7.79 19.13
C THR A 185 -0.76 6.47 19.28
N THR A 186 -1.15 6.12 20.52
CA THR A 186 -1.95 4.91 20.80
C THR A 186 -3.28 4.92 20.05
N GLU A 187 -3.95 6.06 19.98
CA GLU A 187 -5.20 6.19 19.24
C GLU A 187 -5.00 6.08 17.72
N ALA A 188 -3.96 6.72 17.17
CA ALA A 188 -3.64 6.62 15.77
C ALA A 188 -3.39 5.15 15.37
N GLU A 189 -2.62 4.43 16.16
CA GLU A 189 -2.36 3.00 15.98
C GLU A 189 -3.64 2.16 16.10
N TYR A 190 -4.50 2.47 17.07
CA TYR A 190 -5.76 1.77 17.26
C TYR A 190 -6.72 1.95 16.07
N VAL A 191 -6.79 3.16 15.54
CA VAL A 191 -7.54 3.44 14.30
C VAL A 191 -6.98 2.64 13.13
N ALA A 192 -5.65 2.55 13.01
CA ALA A 192 -5.00 1.75 11.97
C ALA A 192 -5.32 0.25 12.11
N VAL A 193 -5.24 -0.30 13.33
CA VAL A 193 -5.66 -1.69 13.62
C VAL A 193 -7.10 -1.92 13.21
N THR A 194 -8.01 -0.96 13.48
CA THR A 194 -9.42 -1.08 13.08
C THR A 194 -9.60 -1.20 11.57
N GLU A 195 -8.93 -0.34 10.80
CA GLU A 195 -9.04 -0.37 9.34
C GLU A 195 -8.39 -1.65 8.75
N ALA A 196 -7.24 -2.07 9.29
CA ALA A 196 -6.62 -3.33 8.91
C ALA A 196 -7.50 -4.54 9.21
N SER A 197 -8.16 -4.57 10.37
CA SER A 197 -9.04 -5.70 10.75
C SER A 197 -10.22 -5.87 9.79
N LYS A 198 -10.79 -4.79 9.26
CA LYS A 198 -11.85 -4.87 8.25
C LYS A 198 -11.37 -5.56 6.97
N GLU A 199 -10.17 -5.21 6.52
CA GLU A 199 -9.56 -5.84 5.34
C GLU A 199 -9.23 -7.32 5.60
N MET A 200 -8.75 -7.65 6.80
CA MET A 200 -8.45 -9.02 7.19
C MET A 200 -9.68 -9.93 7.15
N ILE A 201 -10.81 -9.47 7.69
CA ILE A 201 -12.07 -10.22 7.66
C ILE A 201 -12.50 -10.47 6.21
N TRP A 202 -12.37 -9.47 5.37
CA TRP A 202 -12.69 -9.63 3.96
C TRP A 202 -11.78 -10.64 3.26
N LEU A 203 -10.46 -10.58 3.50
CA LEU A 203 -9.50 -11.55 2.96
C LEU A 203 -9.79 -12.98 3.44
N GLN A 204 -10.15 -13.13 4.71
CA GLN A 204 -10.55 -14.41 5.28
C GLN A 204 -11.78 -14.98 4.55
N GLY A 205 -12.82 -14.17 4.35
CA GLY A 205 -14.01 -14.56 3.60
C GLY A 205 -13.67 -15.02 2.19
N LEU A 206 -12.89 -14.20 1.47
CA LEU A 206 -12.43 -14.52 0.11
C LEU A 206 -11.67 -15.86 0.05
N LEU A 207 -10.71 -16.07 0.95
CA LEU A 207 -9.93 -17.29 0.97
C LEU A 207 -10.79 -18.52 1.32
N THR A 208 -11.77 -18.36 2.22
CA THR A 208 -12.72 -19.40 2.56
C THR A 208 -13.57 -19.80 1.36
N GLU A 209 -14.09 -18.84 0.58
CA GLU A 209 -14.82 -19.11 -0.67
C GLU A 209 -13.95 -19.84 -1.71
N LEU A 210 -12.65 -19.58 -1.70
CA LEU A 210 -11.68 -20.26 -2.56
C LEU A 210 -11.25 -21.64 -2.04
N GLY A 211 -11.81 -22.09 -0.91
CA GLY A 211 -11.51 -23.37 -0.28
C GLY A 211 -10.26 -23.38 0.61
N PHE A 212 -9.75 -22.19 1.00
CA PHE A 212 -8.59 -22.03 1.88
C PHE A 212 -9.01 -21.48 3.23
N LYS A 213 -9.58 -22.31 4.08
CA LYS A 213 -9.97 -21.91 5.44
C LYS A 213 -8.73 -21.48 6.22
N GLN A 214 -8.78 -20.28 6.81
CA GLN A 214 -7.76 -19.76 7.71
C GLN A 214 -8.11 -20.19 9.14
N GLU A 215 -7.17 -20.82 9.83
CA GLU A 215 -7.36 -21.23 11.24
C GLU A 215 -7.23 -20.03 12.17
N LYS A 216 -6.29 -19.12 11.86
CA LYS A 216 -5.98 -17.93 12.67
C LYS A 216 -5.67 -16.74 11.77
N ASN A 217 -6.23 -15.60 12.13
CA ASN A 217 -5.95 -14.32 11.48
C ASN A 217 -5.03 -13.49 12.37
N VAL A 218 -3.76 -13.43 12.02
CA VAL A 218 -2.75 -12.71 12.81
C VAL A 218 -2.48 -11.34 12.20
N LEU A 219 -2.65 -10.29 13.01
CA LEU A 219 -2.30 -8.91 12.68
C LEU A 219 -1.19 -8.43 13.61
N HIS A 220 -0.07 -8.05 13.02
CA HIS A 220 1.11 -7.57 13.74
C HIS A 220 1.11 -6.05 13.84
N SER A 221 1.27 -5.52 15.06
CA SER A 221 1.49 -4.10 15.34
C SER A 221 2.72 -3.91 16.21
N ASP A 222 3.45 -2.83 16.02
CA ASP A 222 4.56 -2.48 16.91
C ASP A 222 4.15 -1.59 18.08
N SER A 223 2.89 -1.21 18.19
CA SER A 223 2.33 -0.46 19.32
C SER A 223 1.85 -1.38 20.43
N GLN A 224 2.67 -1.56 21.47
CA GLN A 224 2.28 -2.30 22.67
C GLN A 224 1.06 -1.69 23.35
N SER A 225 0.97 -0.35 23.37
CA SER A 225 -0.13 0.37 23.99
C SER A 225 -1.46 0.11 23.25
N ALA A 226 -1.46 0.08 21.92
CA ALA A 226 -2.66 -0.23 21.14
C ALA A 226 -3.10 -1.69 21.35
N ILE A 227 -2.16 -2.64 21.41
CA ILE A 227 -2.45 -4.06 21.70
C ILE A 227 -3.04 -4.21 23.11
N GLN A 228 -2.45 -3.56 24.10
CA GLN A 228 -2.98 -3.60 25.48
C GLN A 228 -4.36 -2.98 25.58
N LEU A 229 -4.59 -1.83 24.90
CA LEU A 229 -5.90 -1.19 24.86
C LEU A 229 -6.96 -2.10 24.26
N ALA A 230 -6.60 -2.85 23.19
CA ALA A 230 -7.51 -3.80 22.55
C ALA A 230 -7.88 -4.99 23.46
N LYS A 231 -6.92 -5.49 24.24
CA LYS A 231 -7.09 -6.65 25.13
C LYS A 231 -7.69 -6.29 26.51
N ASN A 232 -7.65 -5.02 26.93
CA ASN A 232 -8.16 -4.61 28.24
C ASN A 232 -9.69 -4.48 28.21
N SER A 233 -10.36 -5.17 29.15
CA SER A 233 -11.82 -5.14 29.28
C SER A 233 -12.35 -3.87 29.96
N ALA A 234 -11.53 -3.11 30.68
CA ALA A 234 -11.96 -1.90 31.35
C ALA A 234 -12.28 -0.79 30.34
N PHE A 235 -13.48 -0.20 30.45
CA PHE A 235 -13.87 0.96 29.65
C PHE A 235 -13.10 2.19 30.14
N HIS A 236 -12.26 2.75 29.29
CA HIS A 236 -11.54 3.97 29.61
C HIS A 236 -12.32 5.19 29.13
N SER A 237 -12.59 6.13 30.06
CA SER A 237 -13.28 7.40 29.77
C SER A 237 -12.61 8.19 28.62
N ARG A 238 -11.31 8.01 28.43
CA ARG A 238 -10.50 8.63 27.38
C ARG A 238 -10.73 8.08 25.96
N THR A 239 -11.45 6.95 25.81
CA THR A 239 -11.70 6.30 24.51
C THR A 239 -13.12 6.48 24.00
N LYS A 240 -13.95 7.31 24.66
CA LYS A 240 -15.37 7.52 24.30
C LYS A 240 -15.56 7.92 22.84
N HIS A 241 -14.68 8.76 22.29
CA HIS A 241 -14.76 9.26 20.89
C HIS A 241 -14.36 8.23 19.83
N ILE A 242 -13.72 7.12 20.22
CA ILE A 242 -13.45 5.96 19.37
C ILE A 242 -14.25 4.72 19.77
N GLY A 243 -15.29 4.88 20.60
CA GLY A 243 -16.04 3.80 21.23
C GLY A 243 -16.47 2.68 20.28
N LEU A 244 -17.02 3.01 19.09
CA LEU A 244 -17.42 2.01 18.10
C LEU A 244 -16.24 1.18 17.59
N ARG A 245 -15.07 1.82 17.38
CA ARG A 245 -13.85 1.11 16.95
C ARG A 245 -13.33 0.20 18.07
N TYR A 246 -13.43 0.71 19.30
CA TYR A 246 -13.02 -0.04 20.49
C TYR A 246 -13.84 -1.33 20.64
N HIS A 247 -15.15 -1.24 20.58
CA HIS A 247 -16.03 -2.42 20.65
C HIS A 247 -15.83 -3.38 19.48
N PHE A 248 -15.65 -2.85 18.27
CA PHE A 248 -15.41 -3.67 17.07
C PHE A 248 -14.16 -4.56 17.20
N ILE A 249 -13.01 -3.98 17.61
CA ILE A 249 -11.78 -4.78 17.74
C ILE A 249 -11.92 -5.79 18.87
N ARG A 250 -12.55 -5.41 19.96
CA ARG A 250 -12.76 -6.32 21.10
C ARG A 250 -13.63 -7.51 20.74
N SER A 251 -14.75 -7.30 20.07
CA SER A 251 -15.58 -8.42 19.63
C SER A 251 -14.77 -9.40 18.74
N LEU A 252 -13.93 -8.90 17.85
CA LEU A 252 -13.09 -9.77 17.02
C LEU A 252 -12.05 -10.57 17.82
N LEU A 253 -11.53 -10.00 18.90
CA LEU A 253 -10.58 -10.69 19.80
C LEU A 253 -11.29 -11.71 20.70
N GLU A 254 -12.46 -11.36 21.24
CA GLU A 254 -13.30 -12.23 22.07
C GLU A 254 -13.84 -13.43 21.27
N ASP A 255 -14.24 -13.21 20.02
CA ASP A 255 -14.70 -14.25 19.09
C ASP A 255 -13.54 -15.05 18.45
N GLU A 256 -12.29 -14.81 18.85
CA GLU A 256 -11.06 -15.41 18.30
C GLU A 256 -10.91 -15.28 16.77
N VAL A 257 -11.63 -14.31 16.16
CA VAL A 257 -11.54 -14.00 14.74
C VAL A 257 -10.23 -13.29 14.39
N LEU A 258 -9.68 -12.53 15.34
CA LEU A 258 -8.46 -11.74 15.21
C LEU A 258 -7.48 -12.06 16.35
N ILE A 259 -6.20 -12.21 16.00
CA ILE A 259 -5.10 -12.28 16.96
C ILE A 259 -4.21 -11.05 16.73
N LEU A 260 -4.02 -10.23 17.75
CA LEU A 260 -3.06 -9.13 17.72
C LEU A 260 -1.75 -9.57 18.35
N GLU A 261 -0.67 -9.48 17.58
CA GLU A 261 0.68 -9.83 17.99
C GLU A 261 1.63 -8.63 17.88
N LYS A 262 2.61 -8.61 18.80
CA LYS A 262 3.67 -7.60 18.80
C LYS A 262 4.72 -7.94 17.77
N ILE A 263 5.10 -6.97 16.94
CA ILE A 263 6.29 -7.01 16.10
C ILE A 263 7.29 -5.94 16.55
N GLN A 264 8.57 -6.18 16.33
CA GLN A 264 9.57 -5.12 16.51
C GLN A 264 9.40 -4.05 15.43
N GLY A 265 9.39 -2.77 15.79
CA GLY A 265 9.26 -1.67 14.83
C GLY A 265 10.30 -1.70 13.71
N SER A 266 11.54 -2.14 14.00
CA SER A 266 12.57 -2.32 12.98
C SER A 266 12.19 -3.36 11.90
N LYS A 267 11.30 -4.30 12.21
CA LYS A 267 10.85 -5.38 11.32
C LYS A 267 9.46 -5.14 10.73
N ASN A 268 8.73 -4.07 11.14
CA ASN A 268 7.39 -3.79 10.65
C ASN A 268 7.43 -3.29 9.19
N PRO A 269 6.91 -4.04 8.20
CA PRO A 269 6.90 -3.60 6.80
C PRO A 269 5.88 -2.49 6.53
N ALA A 270 4.88 -2.32 7.40
CA ALA A 270 3.86 -1.27 7.24
C ALA A 270 4.45 0.15 7.39
N ASP A 271 5.64 0.30 8.01
CA ASP A 271 6.36 1.58 8.12
C ASP A 271 6.53 2.30 6.77
N MET A 272 6.78 1.56 5.69
CA MET A 272 6.94 2.16 4.35
C MET A 272 5.64 2.76 3.79
N LEU A 273 4.50 2.48 4.43
CA LEU A 273 3.18 2.95 4.03
C LEU A 273 2.68 4.15 4.86
N THR A 274 3.38 4.51 5.94
CA THR A 274 2.98 5.59 6.86
C THR A 274 3.94 6.76 6.88
N LYS A 275 5.22 6.52 6.61
CA LYS A 275 6.28 7.53 6.73
C LYS A 275 7.39 7.35 5.69
N THR A 276 8.21 8.37 5.51
CA THR A 276 9.45 8.26 4.76
C THR A 276 10.45 7.44 5.57
N VAL A 277 11.02 6.41 4.96
CA VAL A 277 11.97 5.51 5.62
C VAL A 277 13.33 5.55 4.94
N ALA A 278 14.40 5.26 5.72
CA ALA A 278 15.76 5.14 5.18
C ALA A 278 15.85 3.98 4.16
N ILE A 279 16.84 4.04 3.28
CA ILE A 279 17.04 3.07 2.18
C ILE A 279 17.06 1.63 2.68
N ASP A 280 17.82 1.35 3.73
CA ASP A 280 17.95 -0.02 4.27
C ASP A 280 16.63 -0.53 4.84
N LYS A 281 15.88 0.33 5.54
CA LYS A 281 14.54 0.00 6.03
C LYS A 281 13.56 -0.24 4.89
N LEU A 282 13.58 0.59 3.84
CA LEU A 282 12.74 0.41 2.65
C LEU A 282 13.02 -0.91 1.94
N LYS A 283 14.31 -1.25 1.81
CA LYS A 283 14.75 -2.53 1.23
C LYS A 283 14.25 -3.71 2.07
N LEU A 284 14.41 -3.64 3.39
CA LEU A 284 13.91 -4.65 4.32
C LEU A 284 12.38 -4.81 4.19
N CYS A 285 11.61 -3.71 4.27
CA CYS A 285 10.16 -3.73 4.15
C CYS A 285 9.72 -4.33 2.80
N SER A 286 10.32 -3.88 1.70
CA SER A 286 10.00 -4.38 0.35
C SER A 286 10.27 -5.88 0.22
N THR A 287 11.44 -6.34 0.66
CA THR A 287 11.81 -7.75 0.55
C THR A 287 10.93 -8.64 1.42
N SER A 288 10.60 -8.22 2.65
CA SER A 288 9.77 -9.00 3.58
C SER A 288 8.34 -9.23 3.08
N VAL A 289 7.87 -8.42 2.13
CA VAL A 289 6.54 -8.55 1.51
C VAL A 289 6.60 -9.07 0.08
N GLY A 290 7.70 -9.71 -0.32
CA GLY A 290 7.82 -10.36 -1.61
C GLY A 290 8.02 -9.41 -2.81
N LEU A 291 8.33 -8.13 -2.59
CA LEU A 291 8.73 -7.22 -3.66
C LEU A 291 10.23 -7.38 -3.91
N GLN A 292 10.58 -8.00 -5.03
CA GLN A 292 11.94 -8.37 -5.41
C GLN A 292 12.40 -7.65 -6.68
N GLU A 293 13.71 -7.71 -6.95
CA GLU A 293 14.33 -7.13 -8.13
C GLU A 293 15.17 -8.19 -8.88
N TYR A 294 15.30 -8.05 -10.20
CA TYR A 294 15.91 -9.08 -11.07
C TYR A 294 17.43 -9.32 -10.86
N GLN A 295 18.09 -8.65 -9.94
CA GLN A 295 19.54 -8.77 -9.77
C GLN A 295 20.04 -10.13 -9.24
N ASP A 296 19.17 -10.95 -8.62
CA ASP A 296 19.58 -12.21 -8.00
C ASP A 296 18.92 -13.44 -8.64
N ARG A 297 19.22 -13.72 -9.91
CA ARG A 297 18.80 -14.99 -10.54
C ARG A 297 19.43 -16.25 -9.93
N LYS A 298 20.49 -16.11 -9.12
CA LYS A 298 21.22 -17.26 -8.55
C LYS A 298 20.61 -17.83 -7.25
N ASP A 299 19.98 -16.99 -6.42
CA ASP A 299 19.45 -17.43 -5.12
C ASP A 299 18.01 -17.99 -5.16
N LEU A 300 17.32 -17.85 -6.28
CA LEU A 300 15.92 -18.32 -6.47
C LEU A 300 15.79 -19.83 -6.66
N LEU A 301 16.92 -20.58 -6.66
CA LEU A 301 16.97 -22.00 -7.00
C LEU A 301 16.52 -22.95 -5.87
N HIS A 302 16.29 -22.50 -4.65
CA HIS A 302 16.17 -23.38 -3.49
C HIS A 302 14.78 -23.54 -2.84
N ARG A 303 13.69 -22.92 -3.30
CA ARG A 303 12.37 -23.08 -2.63
C ARG A 303 11.28 -23.52 -3.60
N SER A 304 10.79 -24.74 -3.42
CA SER A 304 9.82 -25.42 -4.30
C SER A 304 8.51 -25.89 -3.63
N ARG A 305 7.39 -25.78 -4.35
CA ARG A 305 6.03 -26.40 -4.33
C ARG A 305 4.86 -25.68 -3.67
N CYS A 306 3.98 -25.00 -4.48
CA CYS A 306 2.52 -24.86 -4.30
C CYS A 306 1.87 -24.08 -5.47
N GLU A 307 1.35 -24.75 -6.51
CA GLU A 307 1.13 -24.10 -7.80
C GLU A 307 -0.28 -23.75 -8.23
N ASP A 308 -1.27 -24.54 -7.87
CA ASP A 308 -2.56 -24.43 -8.58
C ASP A 308 -3.61 -23.53 -7.89
N ARG A 309 -3.41 -23.19 -6.66
CA ARG A 309 -4.42 -22.54 -5.81
C ARG A 309 -4.37 -21.01 -5.76
N LEU A 310 -3.22 -20.38 -6.04
CA LEU A 310 -3.07 -18.91 -6.01
C LEU A 310 -3.70 -18.19 -7.22
N LYS A 311 -3.98 -18.90 -8.30
CA LYS A 311 -4.50 -18.31 -9.55
C LYS A 311 -5.86 -17.59 -9.39
N SER A 312 -6.68 -18.05 -8.46
CA SER A 312 -8.02 -17.53 -8.22
C SER A 312 -8.03 -16.30 -7.30
N VAL A 313 -7.16 -16.25 -6.29
CA VAL A 313 -7.07 -15.17 -5.31
C VAL A 313 -6.73 -13.82 -5.98
N PHE A 314 -5.72 -13.84 -6.87
CA PHE A 314 -5.25 -12.61 -7.54
C PHE A 314 -6.27 -11.99 -8.48
N LYS A 315 -7.08 -12.78 -9.16
CA LYS A 315 -8.06 -12.28 -10.13
C LYS A 315 -9.14 -11.44 -9.45
N TRP A 316 -9.52 -11.79 -8.23
CA TRP A 316 -10.59 -11.14 -7.48
C TRP A 316 -10.13 -9.88 -6.73
N GLU A 317 -8.96 -9.89 -6.11
CA GLU A 317 -8.44 -8.75 -5.36
C GLU A 317 -8.18 -7.53 -6.26
N ILE A 318 -7.59 -7.76 -7.44
CA ILE A 318 -7.36 -6.68 -8.40
C ILE A 318 -8.67 -6.07 -8.86
N VAL A 319 -9.68 -6.90 -9.16
CA VAL A 319 -11.01 -6.42 -9.58
C VAL A 319 -11.70 -5.65 -8.45
N LYS A 320 -11.59 -6.11 -7.19
CA LYS A 320 -12.17 -5.40 -6.04
C LYS A 320 -11.44 -4.09 -5.76
N LYS A 321 -10.10 -4.05 -5.77
CA LYS A 321 -9.35 -2.79 -5.59
C LYS A 321 -9.66 -1.75 -6.66
N MET A 322 -9.95 -2.17 -7.89
CA MET A 322 -10.45 -1.27 -8.93
C MET A 322 -11.89 -0.82 -8.69
N GLY A 323 -12.73 -1.64 -8.04
CA GLY A 323 -14.14 -1.35 -7.74
C GLY A 323 -14.41 -0.67 -6.40
N THR A 324 -13.59 -0.93 -5.36
CA THR A 324 -13.78 -0.39 -3.99
C THR A 324 -12.87 0.77 -3.65
N ASN A 325 -11.81 1.03 -4.39
CA ASN A 325 -11.19 2.33 -4.39
C ASN A 325 -12.17 3.32 -5.04
N HIS A 326 -13.25 3.60 -4.36
CA HIS A 326 -13.95 4.85 -4.44
C HIS A 326 -12.95 5.95 -4.03
N PHE A 327 -11.99 6.22 -4.90
CA PHE A 327 -11.54 7.57 -5.10
C PHE A 327 -12.75 8.29 -5.71
N LEU A 328 -13.69 8.64 -4.85
CA LEU A 328 -14.70 9.64 -5.12
C LEU A 328 -13.95 10.94 -5.42
N VAL A 329 -13.47 11.06 -6.65
CA VAL A 329 -13.51 12.36 -7.32
C VAL A 329 -15.00 12.65 -7.47
N LYS A 330 -15.61 13.27 -6.46
CA LYS A 330 -16.83 14.03 -6.66
C LYS A 330 -16.45 15.17 -7.60
N ASN A 331 -16.45 14.90 -8.89
CA ASN A 331 -16.66 15.92 -9.90
C ASN A 331 -18.09 16.46 -9.71
N LYS A 332 -18.25 17.41 -8.80
CA LYS A 332 -19.34 18.38 -8.90
C LYS A 332 -18.94 19.37 -10.00
N GLY A 333 -19.61 19.30 -11.10
CA GLY A 333 -19.62 20.35 -12.10
C GLY A 333 -19.06 19.94 -13.46
N CYS A 334 -19.96 19.46 -14.31
CA CYS A 334 -20.21 19.90 -15.69
C CYS A 334 -21.25 18.96 -16.31
N LEU A 335 -22.50 19.33 -16.14
CA LEU A 335 -23.58 19.07 -17.08
C LEU A 335 -24.35 20.38 -17.18
N THR A 336 -24.02 21.13 -18.16
CA THR A 336 -24.91 21.91 -19.05
C THR A 336 -24.12 22.11 -20.33
#